data_e130c9500a2eab3a95103c6e8e079f26
#
_entry.id   e130c9500a2eab3a95103c6e8e079f26
#
_cell.length_a   1.000
_cell.length_b   1.000
_cell.length_c   1.000
_cell.angle_alpha   90.00
_cell.angle_beta   90.00
_cell.angle_gamma   90.00
#
_symmetry.space_group_name_H-M   'P 1'
#
loop_
_entity.id
_entity.type
_entity.pdbx_description
1 polymer ?
#
loop_
_entity_poly.entity_id
_entity_poly.type
_entity_poly.pdbx_seq_one_letter_code
_entity_poly.pdbx_strand_id
1 'polypeptide(L)'
;MYIRSGHHGRSVRQDGRRIKNNYTGDVKMEFETLQKDMVAAMKARDKERKEAISSLISAVKKTAIDEGTRDNITPELVDRVILKELKTAQEQLDTCPDERADLKAEYQFRYDVINEYAPKQMTAEEIKAFLNEKFADLIASKNKGAVMKAVMPELKGKADGKMINMIVAELCG
;
A
#
# COMPACT_ATOMS: atom_id res chain seq x y z
N MET A 1 -2.20 18.97 -61.19
CA MET A 1 -3.32 18.53 -60.40
C MET A 1 -2.82 18.05 -59.06
N TYR A 2 -3.04 18.82 -58.05
CA TYR A 2 -2.51 18.55 -56.70
C TYR A 2 -3.58 17.87 -55.85
N ILE A 3 -3.27 16.69 -55.31
CA ILE A 3 -4.04 16.06 -54.27
C ILE A 3 -3.23 16.14 -53.00
N ARG A 4 -3.59 17.06 -52.08
CA ARG A 4 -3.08 17.14 -50.74
C ARG A 4 -4.00 16.32 -49.83
N SER A 5 -3.58 15.15 -49.44
CA SER A 5 -4.16 14.41 -48.32
C SER A 5 -3.45 14.84 -47.03
N GLY A 6 -4.09 15.75 -46.30
CA GLY A 6 -3.64 16.13 -44.97
C GLY A 6 -4.12 15.14 -43.95
N HIS A 7 -3.25 14.22 -43.51
CA HIS A 7 -3.47 13.42 -42.31
C HIS A 7 -3.07 14.29 -41.10
N HIS A 8 -4.06 14.90 -40.47
CA HIS A 8 -3.88 15.45 -39.14
C HIS A 8 -3.99 14.31 -38.13
N GLY A 9 -2.89 13.65 -37.91
CA GLY A 9 -2.70 12.82 -36.74
C GLY A 9 -2.82 13.68 -35.49
N ARG A 10 -3.96 13.63 -34.80
CA ARG A 10 -4.06 14.15 -33.43
C ARG A 10 -3.17 13.29 -32.56
N SER A 11 -2.00 13.81 -32.27
CA SER A 11 -1.16 13.35 -31.18
C SER A 11 -1.96 13.52 -29.88
N VAL A 12 -2.48 12.42 -29.36
CA VAL A 12 -2.97 12.34 -28.00
C VAL A 12 -1.76 12.48 -27.11
N ARG A 13 -1.56 13.68 -26.56
CA ARG A 13 -0.56 13.89 -25.51
C ARG A 13 -1.04 13.12 -24.30
N GLN A 14 -0.39 12.00 -24.06
CA GLN A 14 -0.43 11.30 -22.78
C GLN A 14 0.39 12.12 -21.78
N ASP A 15 -0.18 13.21 -21.26
CA ASP A 15 0.30 13.86 -20.06
C ASP A 15 -0.18 13.06 -18.82
N GLY A 16 0.15 11.79 -18.80
CA GLY A 16 0.18 11.02 -17.59
C GLY A 16 1.33 11.52 -16.73
N ARG A 17 1.16 12.64 -16.05
CA ARG A 17 2.03 12.99 -14.93
C ARG A 17 1.82 11.92 -13.85
N ARG A 18 2.58 10.85 -13.99
CA ARG A 18 2.88 9.95 -12.89
C ARG A 18 3.45 10.84 -11.80
N ILE A 19 2.64 11.18 -10.82
CA ILE A 19 3.14 11.76 -9.57
C ILE A 19 4.03 10.64 -9.02
N LYS A 20 5.33 10.77 -9.25
CA LYS A 20 6.32 9.91 -8.60
C LYS A 20 6.25 10.30 -7.14
N ASN A 21 5.46 9.58 -6.38
CA ASN A 21 5.56 9.59 -4.94
C ASN A 21 6.97 9.10 -4.60
N ASN A 22 7.90 10.03 -4.39
CA ASN A 22 9.23 9.75 -3.87
C ASN A 22 9.13 9.42 -2.38
N TYR A 23 8.28 8.47 -2.01
CA TYR A 23 8.31 7.87 -0.68
C TYR A 23 9.44 6.83 -0.65
N THR A 24 10.67 7.33 -0.60
CA THR A 24 11.84 6.51 -0.32
C THR A 24 11.94 6.40 1.20
N GLY A 25 11.60 5.22 1.74
CA GLY A 25 11.91 4.75 3.09
C GLY A 25 11.65 5.75 4.25
N ASP A 26 10.94 5.35 5.29
CA ASP A 26 10.66 6.06 6.54
C ASP A 26 9.73 7.29 6.52
N VAL A 27 9.17 7.70 5.38
CA VAL A 27 8.16 8.77 5.38
C VAL A 27 6.80 8.16 5.67
N LYS A 28 6.29 8.41 6.87
CA LYS A 28 4.94 8.02 7.28
C LYS A 28 3.90 8.83 6.51
N MET A 29 2.81 8.17 6.11
CA MET A 29 1.74 8.82 5.37
C MET A 29 0.94 9.77 6.27
N GLU A 30 0.90 11.05 5.91
CA GLU A 30 0.08 12.02 6.61
C GLU A 30 -1.35 12.03 6.07
N PHE A 31 -2.32 12.13 6.96
CA PHE A 31 -3.74 12.18 6.60
C PHE A 31 -4.08 13.36 5.66
N GLU A 32 -3.42 14.50 5.85
CA GLU A 32 -3.58 15.68 4.98
C GLU A 32 -3.16 15.40 3.53
N THR A 33 -2.17 14.56 3.31
CA THR A 33 -1.72 14.16 1.98
C THR A 33 -2.83 13.43 1.23
N LEU A 34 -3.51 12.48 1.87
CA LEU A 34 -4.67 11.80 1.29
C LEU A 34 -5.78 12.79 0.92
N GLN A 35 -6.05 13.80 1.76
CA GLN A 35 -7.05 14.82 1.48
C GLN A 35 -6.66 15.71 0.28
N LYS A 36 -5.39 16.13 0.20
CA LYS A 36 -4.88 16.92 -0.94
C LYS A 36 -4.98 16.15 -2.26
N ASP A 37 -4.62 14.87 -2.23
CA ASP A 37 -4.66 14.01 -3.42
C ASP A 37 -6.10 13.71 -3.87
N MET A 38 -7.02 13.56 -2.93
CA MET A 38 -8.45 13.45 -3.25
C MET A 38 -8.95 14.70 -3.99
N VAL A 39 -8.58 15.90 -3.52
CA VAL A 39 -8.94 17.16 -4.18
C VAL A 39 -8.28 17.26 -5.56
N ALA A 40 -7.04 16.80 -5.70
CA ALA A 40 -6.34 16.77 -6.99
C ALA A 40 -7.05 15.84 -7.99
N ALA A 41 -7.46 14.64 -7.55
CA ALA A 41 -8.22 13.71 -8.36
C ALA A 41 -9.59 14.29 -8.79
N MET A 42 -10.26 15.02 -7.89
CA MET A 42 -11.50 15.74 -8.23
C MET A 42 -11.27 16.79 -9.31
N LYS A 43 -10.22 17.60 -9.21
CA LYS A 43 -9.86 18.61 -10.21
C LYS A 43 -9.49 17.99 -11.55
N ALA A 44 -8.82 16.84 -11.53
CA ALA A 44 -8.48 16.06 -12.72
C ALA A 44 -9.68 15.34 -13.35
N ARG A 45 -10.84 15.32 -12.68
CA ARG A 45 -12.04 14.55 -13.05
C ARG A 45 -11.81 13.03 -13.09
N ASP A 46 -10.82 12.55 -12.37
CA ASP A 46 -10.53 11.14 -12.20
C ASP A 46 -11.43 10.58 -11.09
N LYS A 47 -12.58 10.05 -11.50
CA LYS A 47 -13.61 9.56 -10.59
C LYS A 47 -13.16 8.33 -9.83
N GLU A 48 -12.52 7.39 -10.51
CA GLU A 48 -12.09 6.11 -9.93
C GLU A 48 -11.02 6.32 -8.86
N ARG A 49 -10.01 7.14 -9.16
CA ARG A 49 -8.98 7.53 -8.21
C ARG A 49 -9.55 8.28 -7.01
N LYS A 50 -10.45 9.23 -7.25
CA LYS A 50 -11.13 9.98 -6.19
C LYS A 50 -11.91 9.03 -5.26
N GLU A 51 -12.62 8.04 -5.82
CA GLU A 51 -13.39 7.07 -5.03
C GLU A 51 -12.50 6.17 -4.19
N ALA A 52 -11.40 5.68 -4.74
CA ALA A 52 -10.42 4.89 -4.00
C ALA A 52 -9.81 5.68 -2.81
N ILE A 53 -9.36 6.92 -3.05
CA ILE A 53 -8.81 7.78 -1.99
C ILE A 53 -9.87 8.16 -0.96
N SER A 54 -11.10 8.45 -1.38
CA SER A 54 -12.22 8.76 -0.48
C SER A 54 -12.55 7.60 0.44
N SER A 55 -12.47 6.37 -0.07
CA SER A 55 -12.64 5.14 0.72
C SER A 55 -11.56 5.03 1.80
N LEU A 56 -10.29 5.29 1.47
CA LEU A 56 -9.19 5.33 2.44
C LEU A 56 -9.42 6.37 3.53
N ILE A 57 -9.76 7.59 3.15
CA ILE A 57 -10.05 8.68 4.09
C ILE A 57 -11.18 8.29 5.05
N SER A 58 -12.23 7.65 4.52
CA SER A 58 -13.37 7.20 5.33
C SER A 58 -12.97 6.09 6.30
N ALA A 59 -12.14 5.15 5.87
CA ALA A 59 -11.60 4.08 6.73
C ALA A 59 -10.71 4.63 7.85
N VAL A 60 -9.85 5.61 7.54
CA VAL A 60 -9.01 6.28 8.55
C VAL A 60 -9.86 7.01 9.57
N LYS A 61 -10.84 7.81 9.13
CA LYS A 61 -11.74 8.54 10.03
C LYS A 61 -12.55 7.60 10.91
N LYS A 62 -13.08 6.52 10.35
CA LYS A 62 -13.83 5.52 11.11
C LYS A 62 -12.95 4.91 12.20
N THR A 63 -11.76 4.47 11.86
CA THR A 63 -10.81 3.89 12.83
C THR A 63 -10.43 4.91 13.91
N ALA A 64 -10.18 6.17 13.54
CA ALA A 64 -9.87 7.23 14.50
C ALA A 64 -11.02 7.51 15.47
N ILE A 65 -12.28 7.40 15.02
CA ILE A 65 -13.46 7.52 15.89
C ILE A 65 -13.54 6.32 16.83
N ASP A 66 -13.40 5.11 16.31
CA ASP A 66 -13.47 3.86 17.08
C ASP A 66 -12.39 3.80 18.16
N GLU A 67 -11.20 4.40 17.92
CA GLU A 67 -10.08 4.46 18.86
C GLU A 67 -10.08 5.73 19.74
N GLY A 68 -11.06 6.62 19.57
CA GLY A 68 -11.12 7.87 20.33
C GLY A 68 -10.04 8.90 19.98
N THR A 69 -9.40 8.76 18.83
CA THR A 69 -8.31 9.64 18.35
C THR A 69 -8.74 10.57 17.21
N ARG A 70 -10.04 10.87 17.13
CA ARG A 70 -10.64 11.67 16.04
C ARG A 70 -9.94 13.00 15.81
N ASP A 71 -9.54 13.67 16.88
CA ASP A 71 -8.93 15.01 16.83
C ASP A 71 -7.40 14.96 16.66
N ASN A 72 -6.82 13.75 16.70
CA ASN A 72 -5.39 13.53 16.54
C ASN A 72 -5.13 12.26 15.73
N ILE A 73 -5.27 12.37 14.41
CA ILE A 73 -4.99 11.27 13.48
C ILE A 73 -3.49 11.22 13.24
N THR A 74 -2.83 10.24 13.84
CA THR A 74 -1.38 10.07 13.69
C THR A 74 -1.03 9.37 12.38
N PRO A 75 0.17 9.62 11.83
CA PRO A 75 0.65 8.91 10.63
C PRO A 75 0.68 7.39 10.79
N GLU A 76 0.99 6.90 12.00
CA GLU A 76 0.97 5.45 12.30
C GLU A 76 -0.41 4.83 12.17
N LEU A 77 -1.45 5.57 12.57
CA LEU A 77 -2.83 5.15 12.39
C LEU A 77 -3.18 5.09 10.90
N VAL A 78 -2.75 6.10 10.13
CA VAL A 78 -2.98 6.17 8.68
C VAL A 78 -2.31 4.98 7.99
N ASP A 79 -1.04 4.73 8.25
CA ASP A 79 -0.27 3.62 7.68
C ASP A 79 -0.91 2.26 7.99
N ARG A 80 -1.32 2.07 9.24
CA ARG A 80 -1.98 0.82 9.68
C ARG A 80 -3.31 0.58 8.94
N VAL A 81 -4.11 1.64 8.76
CA VAL A 81 -5.37 1.55 8.03
C VAL A 81 -5.12 1.28 6.56
N ILE A 82 -4.16 1.96 5.92
CA ILE A 82 -3.80 1.73 4.53
C ILE A 82 -3.39 0.25 4.31
N LEU A 83 -2.54 -0.30 5.17
CA LEU A 83 -2.13 -1.71 5.08
C LEU A 83 -3.32 -2.67 5.23
N LYS A 84 -4.26 -2.36 6.11
CA LYS A 84 -5.49 -3.15 6.27
C LYS A 84 -6.37 -3.09 5.02
N GLU A 85 -6.58 -1.90 4.47
CA GLU A 85 -7.38 -1.71 3.24
C GLU A 85 -6.70 -2.35 2.02
N LEU A 86 -5.37 -2.28 1.94
CA LEU A 86 -4.59 -2.93 0.89
C LEU A 86 -4.80 -4.46 0.92
N LYS A 87 -4.75 -5.05 2.11
CA LYS A 87 -5.00 -6.48 2.28
C LYS A 87 -6.42 -6.85 1.89
N THR A 88 -7.41 -6.06 2.28
CA THR A 88 -8.81 -6.27 1.90
C THR A 88 -8.99 -6.15 0.37
N ALA A 89 -8.35 -5.18 -0.27
CA ALA A 89 -8.39 -5.03 -1.72
C ALA A 89 -7.73 -6.22 -2.44
N GLN A 90 -6.62 -6.74 -1.90
CA GLN A 90 -5.98 -7.96 -2.43
C GLN A 90 -6.90 -9.17 -2.30
N GLU A 91 -7.54 -9.36 -1.15
CA GLU A 91 -8.49 -10.47 -0.92
C GLU A 91 -9.69 -10.38 -1.88
N GLN A 92 -10.21 -9.17 -2.15
CA GLN A 92 -11.27 -8.94 -3.13
C GLN A 92 -10.82 -9.31 -4.55
N LEU A 93 -9.59 -8.97 -4.91
CA LEU A 93 -9.00 -9.30 -6.20
C LEU A 93 -8.81 -10.81 -6.37
N ASP A 94 -8.29 -11.48 -5.34
CA ASP A 94 -8.02 -12.93 -5.33
C ASP A 94 -9.31 -13.77 -5.36
N THR A 95 -10.39 -13.26 -4.76
CA THR A 95 -11.69 -13.93 -4.70
C THR A 95 -12.62 -13.55 -5.84
N CYS A 96 -12.20 -12.59 -6.70
CA CYS A 96 -13.02 -12.16 -7.84
C CYS A 96 -13.13 -13.28 -8.88
N PRO A 97 -14.36 -13.66 -9.32
CA PRO A 97 -14.54 -14.64 -10.38
C PRO A 97 -13.87 -14.20 -11.68
N ASP A 98 -13.16 -15.11 -12.35
CA ASP A 98 -12.45 -14.82 -13.59
C ASP A 98 -13.38 -14.38 -14.74
N GLU A 99 -14.66 -14.78 -14.67
CA GLU A 99 -15.71 -14.41 -15.63
C GLU A 99 -16.09 -12.91 -15.55
N ARG A 100 -15.74 -12.23 -14.45
CA ARG A 100 -16.04 -10.81 -14.21
C ARG A 100 -14.80 -9.95 -14.42
N ALA A 101 -14.32 -9.92 -15.66
CA ALA A 101 -13.15 -9.14 -16.04
C ALA A 101 -13.31 -7.62 -15.76
N ASP A 102 -14.52 -7.09 -15.89
CA ASP A 102 -14.90 -5.72 -15.55
C ASP A 102 -14.64 -5.41 -14.06
N LEU A 103 -15.14 -6.27 -13.18
CA LEU A 103 -15.00 -6.14 -11.73
C LEU A 103 -13.55 -6.37 -11.27
N LYS A 104 -12.87 -7.31 -11.93
CA LYS A 104 -11.45 -7.59 -11.65
C LYS A 104 -10.57 -6.40 -11.98
N ALA A 105 -10.83 -5.69 -13.08
CA ALA A 105 -10.13 -4.47 -13.47
C ALA A 105 -10.37 -3.33 -12.45
N GLU A 106 -11.61 -3.18 -11.96
CA GLU A 106 -11.95 -2.19 -10.92
C GLU A 106 -11.21 -2.48 -9.60
N TYR A 107 -11.20 -3.74 -9.17
CA TYR A 107 -10.48 -4.15 -7.95
C TYR A 107 -8.97 -3.99 -8.09
N GLN A 108 -8.42 -4.31 -9.27
CA GLN A 108 -7.00 -4.09 -9.55
C GLN A 108 -6.65 -2.59 -9.50
N PHE A 109 -7.44 -1.75 -10.13
CA PHE A 109 -7.22 -0.30 -10.09
C PHE A 109 -7.27 0.23 -8.65
N ARG A 110 -8.26 -0.20 -7.88
CA ARG A 110 -8.37 0.18 -6.46
C ARG A 110 -7.16 -0.27 -5.66
N TYR A 111 -6.72 -1.51 -5.85
CA TYR A 111 -5.51 -2.04 -5.22
C TYR A 111 -4.29 -1.20 -5.57
N ASP A 112 -4.08 -0.88 -6.85
CA ASP A 112 -2.94 -0.10 -7.32
C ASP A 112 -2.93 1.30 -6.70
N VAL A 113 -4.07 1.97 -6.63
CA VAL A 113 -4.19 3.29 -5.98
C VAL A 113 -3.88 3.22 -4.49
N ILE A 114 -4.41 2.23 -3.77
CA ILE A 114 -4.13 2.06 -2.34
C ILE A 114 -2.65 1.74 -2.11
N ASN A 115 -2.06 0.91 -2.96
CA ASN A 115 -0.66 0.52 -2.88
C ASN A 115 0.32 1.70 -3.08
N GLU A 116 -0.08 2.74 -3.83
CA GLU A 116 0.71 3.97 -3.95
C GLU A 116 0.90 4.69 -2.60
N TYR A 117 -0.05 4.55 -1.68
CA TYR A 117 -0.04 5.16 -0.35
C TYR A 117 0.49 4.23 0.74
N ALA A 118 0.64 2.95 0.44
CA ALA A 118 1.12 1.99 1.42
C ALA A 118 2.58 2.27 1.79
N PRO A 119 2.93 2.21 3.08
CA PRO A 119 4.32 2.28 3.49
C PRO A 119 5.08 1.14 2.82
N LYS A 120 6.30 1.44 2.37
CA LYS A 120 7.16 0.44 1.74
C LYS A 120 7.40 -0.70 2.73
N GLN A 121 6.84 -1.86 2.43
CA GLN A 121 7.09 -3.05 3.23
C GLN A 121 8.41 -3.69 2.84
N MET A 122 9.10 -4.24 3.84
CA MET A 122 10.32 -4.99 3.63
C MET A 122 10.03 -6.26 2.84
N THR A 123 10.89 -6.54 1.87
CA THR A 123 10.87 -7.80 1.13
C THR A 123 11.34 -8.96 2.02
N ALA A 124 11.07 -10.20 1.60
CA ALA A 124 11.52 -11.38 2.31
C ALA A 124 13.05 -11.39 2.52
N GLU A 125 13.79 -10.91 1.53
CA GLU A 125 15.26 -10.82 1.57
C GLU A 125 15.74 -9.76 2.57
N GLU A 126 15.10 -8.59 2.59
CA GLU A 126 15.39 -7.53 3.56
C GLU A 126 15.05 -7.96 4.98
N ILE A 127 13.96 -8.69 5.18
CA ILE A 127 13.59 -9.27 6.48
C ILE A 127 14.65 -10.29 6.92
N LYS A 128 15.07 -11.21 6.04
CA LYS A 128 16.13 -12.18 6.34
C LYS A 128 17.44 -11.50 6.72
N ALA A 129 17.86 -10.50 5.96
CA ALA A 129 19.07 -9.72 6.24
C ALA A 129 18.98 -9.04 7.62
N PHE A 130 17.88 -8.35 7.88
CA PHE A 130 17.64 -7.68 9.17
C PHE A 130 17.65 -8.65 10.37
N LEU A 131 17.01 -9.82 10.20
CA LEU A 131 16.98 -10.85 11.24
C LEU A 131 18.37 -11.42 11.53
N ASN A 132 19.15 -11.70 10.49
CA ASN A 132 20.50 -12.22 10.63
C ASN A 132 21.47 -11.18 11.22
N GLU A 133 21.28 -9.90 10.94
CA GLU A 133 22.12 -8.84 11.49
C GLU A 133 21.84 -8.56 12.97
N LYS A 134 20.55 -8.42 13.32
CA LYS A 134 20.16 -7.98 14.67
C LYS A 134 19.83 -9.10 15.65
N PHE A 135 19.43 -10.26 15.17
CA PHE A 135 18.90 -11.36 15.97
C PHE A 135 19.59 -12.71 15.73
N ALA A 136 20.83 -12.67 15.23
CA ALA A 136 21.61 -13.88 14.92
C ALA A 136 21.70 -14.85 16.12
N ASP A 137 21.96 -14.34 17.31
CA ASP A 137 22.08 -15.15 18.54
C ASP A 137 20.74 -15.80 18.94
N LEU A 138 19.64 -15.07 18.78
CA LEU A 138 18.29 -15.59 19.05
C LEU A 138 17.88 -16.65 18.01
N ILE A 139 18.24 -16.46 16.75
CA ILE A 139 18.00 -17.44 15.68
C ILE A 139 18.81 -18.71 15.94
N ALA A 140 20.08 -18.57 16.37
CA ALA A 140 20.94 -19.69 16.72
C ALA A 140 20.38 -20.54 17.89
N SER A 141 19.60 -19.93 18.77
CA SER A 141 18.91 -20.66 19.85
C SER A 141 17.77 -21.55 19.37
N LYS A 142 17.37 -21.46 18.09
CA LYS A 142 16.25 -22.17 17.46
C LYS A 142 14.91 -22.05 18.19
N ASN A 143 14.77 -21.05 19.05
CA ASN A 143 13.55 -20.79 19.78
C ASN A 143 12.67 -19.80 19.01
N LYS A 144 11.84 -20.32 18.10
CA LYS A 144 10.92 -19.54 17.27
C LYS A 144 10.07 -18.57 18.07
N GLY A 145 9.58 -18.96 19.26
CA GLY A 145 8.74 -18.10 20.11
C GLY A 145 9.49 -16.88 20.64
N ALA A 146 10.73 -17.08 21.08
CA ALA A 146 11.58 -15.99 21.57
C ALA A 146 11.96 -15.03 20.43
N VAL A 147 12.32 -15.57 19.26
CA VAL A 147 12.62 -14.78 18.06
C VAL A 147 11.40 -13.96 17.65
N MET A 148 10.23 -14.56 17.53
CA MET A 148 9.00 -13.86 17.20
C MET A 148 8.67 -12.73 18.17
N LYS A 149 8.81 -12.99 19.49
CA LYS A 149 8.54 -11.98 20.52
C LYS A 149 9.47 -10.78 20.42
N ALA A 150 10.73 -10.99 20.07
CA ALA A 150 11.72 -9.93 19.91
C ALA A 150 11.57 -9.16 18.60
N VAL A 151 11.24 -9.86 17.51
CA VAL A 151 11.18 -9.33 16.14
C VAL A 151 9.88 -8.54 15.86
N MET A 152 8.75 -9.02 16.40
CA MET A 152 7.45 -8.42 16.11
C MET A 152 7.35 -6.92 16.45
N PRO A 153 7.87 -6.40 17.57
CA PRO A 153 7.84 -4.98 17.86
C PRO A 153 8.67 -4.15 16.88
N GLU A 154 9.82 -4.67 16.43
CA GLU A 154 10.76 -3.99 15.54
C GLU A 154 10.25 -3.89 14.08
N LEU A 155 9.55 -4.93 13.62
CA LEU A 155 9.03 -5.03 12.25
C LEU A 155 7.54 -4.69 12.13
N LYS A 156 6.88 -4.33 13.24
CA LYS A 156 5.47 -3.93 13.23
C LYS A 156 5.25 -2.72 12.31
N GLY A 157 4.43 -2.89 11.27
CA GLY A 157 4.17 -1.85 10.27
C GLY A 157 5.22 -1.74 9.17
N LYS A 158 6.38 -2.41 9.28
CA LYS A 158 7.44 -2.43 8.26
C LYS A 158 7.40 -3.69 7.39
N ALA A 159 6.80 -4.75 7.89
CA ALA A 159 6.68 -6.02 7.18
C ALA A 159 5.37 -6.72 7.52
N ASP A 160 4.90 -7.59 6.61
CA ASP A 160 3.72 -8.43 6.86
C ASP A 160 4.03 -9.49 7.92
N GLY A 161 3.17 -9.59 8.94
CA GLY A 161 3.35 -10.53 10.05
C GLY A 161 3.36 -12.00 9.63
N LYS A 162 2.66 -12.35 8.54
CA LYS A 162 2.64 -13.69 7.97
C LYS A 162 3.98 -14.01 7.33
N MET A 163 4.56 -13.04 6.59
CA MET A 163 5.88 -13.17 5.99
C MET A 163 6.98 -13.27 7.05
N ILE A 164 6.92 -12.45 8.10
CA ILE A 164 7.84 -12.54 9.25
C ILE A 164 7.80 -13.95 9.85
N ASN A 165 6.59 -14.48 10.09
CA ASN A 165 6.43 -15.82 10.67
C ASN A 165 7.01 -16.93 9.78
N MET A 166 6.82 -16.83 8.45
CA MET A 166 7.39 -17.80 7.50
C MET A 166 8.93 -17.77 7.52
N ILE A 167 9.50 -16.55 7.50
CA ILE A 167 10.97 -16.39 7.48
C ILE A 167 11.59 -16.83 8.81
N VAL A 168 10.99 -16.49 9.94
CA VAL A 168 11.46 -16.95 11.25
C VAL A 168 11.34 -18.47 11.36
N ALA A 169 10.30 -19.09 10.81
CA ALA A 169 10.17 -20.54 10.77
C ALA A 169 11.26 -21.18 9.90
N GLU A 170 11.61 -20.57 8.78
CA GLU A 170 12.69 -21.03 7.90
C GLU A 170 14.07 -20.92 8.55
N LEU A 171 14.34 -19.82 9.26
CA LEU A 171 15.63 -19.58 9.91
C LEU A 171 15.84 -20.38 11.21
N CYS A 172 14.77 -20.77 11.88
CA CYS A 172 14.83 -21.56 13.12
C CYS A 172 14.66 -23.08 12.89
N GLY A 173 14.22 -23.51 11.72
CA GLY A 173 14.02 -24.93 11.37
C GLY A 173 15.28 -25.62 11.08
#